data_5ef4fb616fa5a0dd2cca4e2734843ed8
#
_entry.id   5ef4fb616fa5a0dd2cca4e2734843ed8
#
_cell.length_a   1.000
_cell.length_b   1.000
_cell.length_c   1.000
_cell.angle_alpha   90.00
_cell.angle_beta   90.00
_cell.angle_gamma   90.00
#
_symmetry.space_group_name_H-M   'P 1'
#
loop_
_entity.id
_entity.type
_entity.pdbx_description
1 polymer ?
#
loop_
_entity_poly.entity_id
_entity_poly.type
_entity_poly.pdbx_seq_one_letter_code
_entity_poly.pdbx_strand_id
1 'polypeptide(L)'
;MASNKDNQLVEKNDDNLGVENISNDHSIESENKSVVSKDESSHKEEDIDNGFACFGFNKLILNSLESKGYKTPTPIQKAAIPELMLGRDLLGQAQTGTGKTAAFALPLIEKLENNKESNAKVLVMTPTRELATQVADSFKSYSTESTNLRTLAIYGGTDFRNQISSLKRKTDIVVGTPGRIMDHIRQGTFKINNISCLVLDEADEMLKMGFLEDIEWIIDKLPENKQMVLFSATMPNEIRNIAKKYLNDPAEILIKSVKKETQLITQRYINVQRHHKLDALKRILEITNEGVIIFVRTKLLTTSIAEALENSGHSVAVLNGDIPQNQRENTVDRLKKGFIDILVATDVAARGLDVERIKLVINYDFPFDKETYTHRIGRTGRAGRSGEAILFVNQREKHFLRNLENSTRNKIEEIEIPNNKIINEKRMGKLITNLNESSLDQDNNEEKKALMIDILDTLREKYSMEDSNIAMAAINLAIGNKSFFINEDESWLYRQNNSDRNRSNRNGNGNNRMRNTNRRNNYQNDSFETYKFNFGKMDRVRVANIIS
;
A
#
# COMPACT_ATOMS: atom_id res chain seq x y z
N MET A 1 -21.51 -60.08 3.22
CA MET A 1 -21.28 -60.89 2.01
C MET A 1 -20.24 -60.17 1.21
N ALA A 2 -19.01 -60.53 1.38
CA ALA A 2 -18.21 -61.43 0.53
C ALA A 2 -17.84 -60.70 -0.77
N SER A 3 -16.68 -60.55 -1.25
CA SER A 3 -15.33 -61.01 -0.96
C SER A 3 -14.46 -60.66 -2.17
N ASN A 4 -13.25 -60.24 -1.91
CA ASN A 4 -12.01 -60.84 -2.44
C ASN A 4 -11.86 -60.90 -3.98
N LYS A 5 -10.70 -60.74 -4.56
CA LYS A 5 -9.29 -61.11 -4.31
C LYS A 5 -8.43 -60.58 -5.45
N ASP A 6 -7.25 -60.08 -5.17
CA ASP A 6 -5.91 -60.67 -5.37
C ASP A 6 -5.42 -60.93 -6.81
N ASN A 7 -4.22 -60.46 -7.06
CA ASN A 7 -2.96 -61.15 -7.46
C ASN A 7 -2.00 -60.13 -8.08
N GLN A 8 -0.86 -59.85 -7.53
CA GLN A 8 0.42 -60.59 -7.37
C GLN A 8 0.99 -61.11 -8.69
N LEU A 9 2.21 -60.78 -8.90
CA LEU A 9 3.47 -61.54 -9.14
C LEU A 9 4.37 -60.77 -10.09
N VAL A 10 5.55 -60.33 -9.71
CA VAL A 10 6.82 -61.04 -9.39
C VAL A 10 7.70 -61.25 -10.62
N GLU A 11 8.92 -60.85 -10.39
CA GLU A 11 10.26 -61.39 -10.71
C GLU A 11 10.94 -60.84 -11.96
N LYS A 12 12.15 -60.55 -11.95
CA LYS A 12 13.45 -60.85 -11.38
C LYS A 12 14.55 -60.68 -12.43
N ASN A 13 15.72 -60.34 -11.88
CA ASN A 13 17.09 -60.78 -12.23
C ASN A 13 17.73 -60.23 -13.51
N ASP A 14 18.99 -60.05 -13.61
CA ASP A 14 20.22 -60.27 -12.85
C ASP A 14 21.40 -59.80 -13.72
N ASP A 15 22.49 -59.58 -13.01
CA ASP A 15 23.89 -59.86 -13.35
C ASP A 15 24.68 -58.87 -14.23
N ASN A 16 25.79 -58.37 -13.82
CA ASN A 16 27.01 -58.83 -13.11
C ASN A 16 28.28 -58.48 -13.91
N LEU A 17 29.36 -58.24 -13.17
CA LEU A 17 30.77 -58.35 -13.53
C LEU A 17 31.41 -57.19 -14.34
N GLY A 18 32.56 -56.72 -14.00
CA GLY A 18 33.70 -57.10 -13.16
C GLY A 18 34.83 -56.09 -13.41
N VAL A 19 35.52 -55.72 -12.37
CA VAL A 19 36.92 -56.04 -12.03
C VAL A 19 37.98 -55.61 -13.04
N GLU A 20 38.95 -54.85 -12.65
CA GLU A 20 40.36 -54.98 -12.23
C GLU A 20 41.15 -53.69 -12.31
N ASN A 21 41.70 -53.22 -11.21
CA ASN A 21 43.09 -53.21 -10.74
C ASN A 21 44.22 -52.82 -11.71
N ILE A 22 45.10 -52.00 -11.21
CA ILE A 22 46.56 -52.15 -11.00
C ILE A 22 47.19 -50.78 -10.84
N SER A 23 47.58 -50.33 -9.70
CA SER A 23 48.84 -50.38 -8.89
C SER A 23 50.07 -49.69 -9.47
N ASN A 24 50.80 -49.16 -8.51
CA ASN A 24 52.23 -48.82 -8.38
C ASN A 24 52.67 -47.39 -8.74
N ASP A 25 53.51 -46.74 -8.02
CA ASP A 25 54.32 -46.89 -6.80
C ASP A 25 55.42 -45.81 -6.89
N HIS A 26 56.00 -45.50 -5.79
CA HIS A 26 57.27 -44.83 -5.45
C HIS A 26 57.21 -43.37 -4.97
N SER A 27 57.17 -43.24 -3.65
CA SER A 27 58.26 -42.97 -2.66
C SER A 27 59.19 -41.76 -2.95
N ILE A 28 59.36 -40.89 -2.00
CA ILE A 28 60.42 -40.81 -0.98
C ILE A 28 60.38 -39.43 -0.23
N GLU A 29 60.42 -39.56 1.14
CA GLU A 29 61.07 -38.74 2.17
C GLU A 29 60.74 -37.23 2.34
N SER A 30 60.20 -36.94 3.42
CA SER A 30 60.68 -36.51 4.77
C SER A 30 60.84 -35.01 4.93
N GLU A 31 60.09 -34.43 5.85
CA GLU A 31 60.59 -33.75 7.04
C GLU A 31 59.50 -33.29 7.99
N ASN A 32 59.71 -33.57 9.24
CA ASN A 32 58.90 -33.25 10.40
C ASN A 32 58.66 -31.75 10.58
N LYS A 33 57.41 -31.35 10.83
CA LYS A 33 57.09 -30.32 11.82
C LYS A 33 55.68 -30.56 12.37
N SER A 34 55.65 -30.79 13.65
CA SER A 34 54.50 -30.87 14.52
C SER A 34 53.52 -29.71 14.32
N VAL A 35 52.28 -30.00 13.90
CA VAL A 35 51.17 -29.07 13.96
C VAL A 35 50.03 -29.80 14.68
N VAL A 36 49.67 -29.19 15.78
CA VAL A 36 48.54 -29.50 16.66
C VAL A 36 47.28 -29.68 15.85
N SER A 37 46.71 -30.85 15.90
CA SER A 37 45.36 -31.17 15.41
C SER A 37 44.33 -30.32 16.16
N LYS A 38 43.78 -29.30 15.52
CA LYS A 38 42.48 -28.73 15.92
C LYS A 38 41.43 -29.54 15.25
N ASP A 39 40.72 -30.31 16.05
CA ASP A 39 39.44 -30.87 15.68
C ASP A 39 38.48 -29.75 15.29
N GLU A 40 38.25 -29.58 14.01
CA GLU A 40 37.11 -28.84 13.47
C GLU A 40 35.89 -29.75 13.53
N SER A 41 35.31 -29.91 14.73
CA SER A 41 33.90 -30.28 14.84
C SER A 41 33.07 -29.08 14.40
N SER A 42 32.68 -29.06 13.14
CA SER A 42 31.67 -28.15 12.62
C SER A 42 30.34 -28.46 13.31
N HIS A 43 30.12 -27.85 14.47
CA HIS A 43 28.77 -27.62 14.95
C HIS A 43 28.11 -26.63 13.98
N LYS A 44 27.33 -27.15 13.04
CA LYS A 44 26.20 -26.40 12.50
C LYS A 44 25.31 -26.14 13.70
N GLU A 45 25.43 -24.96 14.29
CA GLU A 45 24.37 -24.38 15.10
C GLU A 45 23.18 -24.24 14.14
N GLU A 46 22.28 -25.21 14.20
CA GLU A 46 20.91 -25.03 13.77
C GLU A 46 20.39 -23.90 14.64
N ASP A 47 20.30 -22.67 14.07
CA ASP A 47 19.56 -21.55 14.63
C ASP A 47 18.11 -22.06 14.86
N ILE A 48 17.85 -22.57 16.05
CA ILE A 48 16.51 -22.82 16.53
C ILE A 48 15.89 -21.43 16.61
N ASP A 49 15.11 -21.09 15.58
CA ASP A 49 14.37 -19.82 15.53
C ASP A 49 13.27 -19.87 16.62
N ASN A 50 13.64 -19.53 17.85
CA ASN A 50 12.75 -19.52 19.02
C ASN A 50 11.67 -18.42 18.94
N GLY A 51 11.41 -17.87 17.76
CA GLY A 51 10.42 -16.84 17.55
C GLY A 51 10.72 -15.58 18.40
N PHE A 52 9.67 -14.98 18.99
CA PHE A 52 9.81 -13.78 19.83
C PHE A 52 10.31 -14.09 21.26
N ALA A 53 10.33 -15.35 21.67
CA ALA A 53 10.83 -15.75 22.99
C ALA A 53 12.32 -15.46 23.17
N CYS A 54 13.11 -15.42 22.08
CA CYS A 54 14.54 -15.10 22.13
C CYS A 54 14.85 -13.69 22.64
N PHE A 55 13.89 -12.77 22.63
CA PHE A 55 14.07 -11.39 23.14
C PHE A 55 13.86 -11.24 24.65
N GLY A 56 13.41 -12.30 25.35
CA GLY A 56 13.19 -12.25 26.79
C GLY A 56 11.95 -11.47 27.21
N PHE A 57 10.97 -11.32 26.34
CA PHE A 57 9.69 -10.70 26.68
C PHE A 57 8.94 -11.49 27.75
N ASN A 58 8.15 -10.79 28.56
CA ASN A 58 7.29 -11.43 29.54
C ASN A 58 6.22 -12.29 28.86
N LYS A 59 5.64 -13.24 29.63
CA LYS A 59 4.64 -14.19 29.11
C LYS A 59 3.38 -13.50 28.55
N LEU A 60 3.02 -12.33 29.07
CA LEU A 60 1.82 -11.60 28.64
C LEU A 60 1.98 -11.08 27.21
N ILE A 61 3.13 -10.50 26.89
CA ILE A 61 3.46 -10.05 25.54
C ILE A 61 3.54 -11.25 24.58
N LEU A 62 4.22 -12.33 24.98
CA LEU A 62 4.33 -13.54 24.15
C LEU A 62 2.97 -14.14 23.82
N ASN A 63 2.07 -14.26 24.79
CA ASN A 63 0.70 -14.74 24.58
C ASN A 63 -0.10 -13.81 23.64
N SER A 64 0.08 -12.48 23.77
CA SER A 64 -0.56 -11.51 22.89
C SER A 64 -0.07 -11.65 21.44
N LEU A 65 1.22 -11.89 21.24
CA LEU A 65 1.80 -12.11 19.92
C LEU A 65 1.29 -13.42 19.29
N GLU A 66 1.25 -14.50 20.07
CA GLU A 66 0.76 -15.80 19.60
C GLU A 66 -0.71 -15.75 19.21
N SER A 67 -1.57 -15.11 20.01
CA SER A 67 -3.00 -14.94 19.69
C SER A 67 -3.23 -14.17 18.40
N LYS A 68 -2.27 -13.35 17.97
CA LYS A 68 -2.30 -12.57 16.72
C LYS A 68 -1.58 -13.25 15.55
N GLY A 69 -1.06 -14.45 15.75
CA GLY A 69 -0.37 -15.21 14.71
C GLY A 69 1.06 -14.71 14.39
N TYR A 70 1.68 -13.93 15.29
CA TYR A 70 3.09 -13.55 15.16
C TYR A 70 3.97 -14.73 15.56
N LYS A 71 4.51 -15.44 14.56
CA LYS A 71 5.34 -16.64 14.80
C LYS A 71 6.83 -16.32 14.80
N THR A 72 7.29 -15.57 13.79
CA THR A 72 8.71 -15.25 13.58
C THR A 72 8.91 -13.75 13.46
N PRO A 73 9.92 -13.18 14.15
CA PRO A 73 10.25 -11.77 14.02
C PRO A 73 10.80 -11.44 12.64
N THR A 74 10.39 -10.30 12.12
CA THR A 74 10.90 -9.77 10.84
C THR A 74 12.36 -9.30 10.98
N PRO A 75 13.10 -9.11 9.86
CA PRO A 75 14.49 -8.65 9.92
C PRO A 75 14.68 -7.34 10.70
N ILE A 76 13.76 -6.37 10.58
CA ILE A 76 13.85 -5.12 11.35
C ILE A 76 13.59 -5.36 12.83
N GLN A 77 12.68 -6.27 13.18
CA GLN A 77 12.40 -6.64 14.55
C GLN A 77 13.59 -7.37 15.19
N LYS A 78 14.20 -8.33 14.47
CA LYS A 78 15.39 -9.06 14.93
C LYS A 78 16.55 -8.11 15.26
N ALA A 79 16.74 -7.08 14.45
CA ALA A 79 17.82 -6.12 14.63
C ALA A 79 17.50 -5.03 15.66
N ALA A 80 16.27 -4.51 15.68
CA ALA A 80 15.93 -3.34 16.50
C ALA A 80 15.54 -3.67 17.94
N ILE A 81 14.83 -4.78 18.17
CA ILE A 81 14.33 -5.13 19.52
C ILE A 81 15.46 -5.22 20.54
N PRO A 82 16.58 -5.96 20.30
CA PRO A 82 17.66 -6.06 21.26
C PRO A 82 18.27 -4.70 21.64
N GLU A 83 18.53 -3.85 20.65
CA GLU A 83 19.12 -2.53 20.84
C GLU A 83 18.22 -1.62 21.68
N LEU A 84 16.92 -1.65 21.37
CA LEU A 84 15.92 -0.88 22.11
C LEU A 84 15.75 -1.39 23.55
N MET A 85 15.83 -2.70 23.79
CA MET A 85 15.80 -3.26 25.14
C MET A 85 16.99 -2.80 25.98
N LEU A 86 18.18 -2.68 25.37
CA LEU A 86 19.39 -2.16 26.03
C LEU A 86 19.31 -0.64 26.30
N GLY A 87 18.33 0.07 25.77
CA GLY A 87 18.19 1.51 25.97
C GLY A 87 19.02 2.37 25.03
N ARG A 88 19.65 1.79 23.99
CA ARG A 88 20.41 2.53 22.98
C ARG A 88 19.48 3.33 22.08
N ASP A 89 19.97 4.46 21.59
CA ASP A 89 19.33 5.20 20.50
C ASP A 89 19.37 4.38 19.22
N LEU A 90 18.39 4.58 18.33
CA LEU A 90 18.28 3.79 17.12
C LEU A 90 17.97 4.65 15.90
N LEU A 91 18.72 4.44 14.82
CA LEU A 91 18.44 4.95 13.50
C LEU A 91 18.10 3.79 12.56
N GLY A 92 16.80 3.58 12.32
CA GLY A 92 16.29 2.47 11.52
C GLY A 92 15.84 2.91 10.13
N GLN A 93 16.48 2.37 9.08
CA GLN A 93 15.99 2.54 7.72
C GLN A 93 15.30 1.27 7.23
N ALA A 94 13.97 1.32 7.11
CA ALA A 94 13.15 0.22 6.62
C ALA A 94 11.85 0.72 5.97
N GLN A 95 11.38 0.02 4.95
CA GLN A 95 10.13 0.38 4.24
C GLN A 95 8.89 0.20 5.13
N THR A 96 7.76 0.78 4.71
CA THR A 96 6.44 0.53 5.35
C THR A 96 6.05 -0.94 5.14
N GLY A 97 5.37 -1.54 6.13
CA GLY A 97 4.97 -2.95 6.06
C GLY A 97 5.99 -3.95 6.60
N THR A 98 7.23 -3.55 6.90
CA THR A 98 8.28 -4.44 7.41
C THR A 98 8.15 -4.81 8.89
N GLY A 99 7.12 -4.28 9.58
CA GLY A 99 6.90 -4.55 11.01
C GLY A 99 7.61 -3.58 11.95
N LYS A 100 7.95 -2.36 11.52
CA LYS A 100 8.59 -1.31 12.34
C LYS A 100 7.81 -1.02 13.62
N THR A 101 6.49 -0.91 13.54
CA THR A 101 5.65 -0.59 14.70
C THR A 101 5.85 -1.61 15.83
N ALA A 102 5.83 -2.89 15.53
CA ALA A 102 6.10 -3.92 16.55
C ALA A 102 7.57 -3.89 17.02
N ALA A 103 8.51 -3.53 16.13
CA ALA A 103 9.93 -3.45 16.49
C ALA A 103 10.20 -2.43 17.61
N PHE A 104 9.47 -1.30 17.64
CA PHE A 104 9.62 -0.34 18.75
C PHE A 104 8.55 -0.50 19.84
N ALA A 105 7.33 -0.90 19.50
CA ALA A 105 6.26 -0.97 20.49
C ALA A 105 6.48 -2.08 21.53
N LEU A 106 6.92 -3.27 21.11
CA LEU A 106 7.10 -4.41 22.02
C LEU A 106 8.14 -4.14 23.11
N PRO A 107 9.39 -3.69 22.81
CA PRO A 107 10.36 -3.36 23.84
C PRO A 107 9.94 -2.20 24.73
N LEU A 108 9.19 -1.22 24.21
CA LEU A 108 8.69 -0.11 25.01
C LEU A 108 7.57 -0.54 25.95
N ILE A 109 6.68 -1.44 25.56
CA ILE A 109 5.66 -2.04 26.43
C ILE A 109 6.36 -2.81 27.56
N GLU A 110 7.34 -3.67 27.26
CA GLU A 110 8.10 -4.43 28.25
C GLU A 110 8.74 -3.53 29.31
N LYS A 111 9.38 -2.42 28.87
CA LYS A 111 9.97 -1.42 29.76
C LYS A 111 8.95 -0.71 30.66
N LEU A 112 7.77 -0.41 30.12
CA LEU A 112 6.72 0.31 30.84
C LEU A 112 6.01 -0.57 31.86
N GLU A 113 5.84 -1.87 31.63
CA GLU A 113 5.23 -2.81 32.56
C GLU A 113 6.02 -2.92 33.87
N ASN A 114 7.33 -2.80 33.75
CA ASN A 114 8.23 -2.83 34.91
C ASN A 114 8.28 -1.51 35.70
N ASN A 115 7.63 -0.43 35.22
CA ASN A 115 7.71 0.89 35.84
C ASN A 115 6.31 1.49 36.11
N LYS A 116 5.91 1.59 37.37
CA LYS A 116 4.55 1.95 37.83
C LYS A 116 4.29 3.46 38.03
N GLU A 117 5.16 4.36 37.57
CA GLU A 117 4.93 5.80 37.73
C GLU A 117 3.81 6.34 36.83
N SER A 118 3.15 7.44 37.27
CA SER A 118 1.83 7.84 36.77
C SER A 118 1.80 8.87 35.62
N ASN A 119 2.91 9.09 34.90
CA ASN A 119 2.96 10.09 33.82
C ASN A 119 3.39 9.46 32.50
N ALA A 120 3.06 10.09 31.35
CA ALA A 120 3.47 9.64 30.04
C ALA A 120 4.99 9.55 29.91
N LYS A 121 5.48 8.39 29.49
CA LYS A 121 6.91 8.07 29.38
C LYS A 121 7.37 7.89 27.95
N VAL A 122 6.44 7.57 27.06
CA VAL A 122 6.72 7.35 25.65
C VAL A 122 5.93 8.35 24.81
N LEU A 123 6.64 9.06 23.95
CA LEU A 123 6.07 9.93 22.93
C LEU A 123 6.43 9.36 21.55
N VAL A 124 5.41 9.13 20.72
CA VAL A 124 5.58 8.71 19.32
C VAL A 124 5.06 9.80 18.41
N MET A 125 5.90 10.32 17.53
CA MET A 125 5.50 11.28 16.50
C MET A 125 5.32 10.58 15.16
N THR A 126 4.23 10.91 14.47
CA THR A 126 3.85 10.34 13.16
C THR A 126 3.38 11.44 12.22
N PRO A 127 3.56 11.31 10.89
CA PRO A 127 3.20 12.35 9.93
C PRO A 127 1.69 12.61 9.82
N THR A 128 0.86 11.59 10.03
CA THR A 128 -0.58 11.67 9.76
C THR A 128 -1.41 11.18 10.95
N ARG A 129 -2.66 11.63 10.96
CA ARG A 129 -3.66 11.27 11.99
C ARG A 129 -3.98 9.77 11.96
N GLU A 130 -4.12 9.24 10.77
CA GLU A 130 -4.41 7.84 10.51
C GLU A 130 -3.29 6.95 11.06
N LEU A 131 -2.03 7.31 10.78
CA LEU A 131 -0.88 6.57 11.32
C LEU A 131 -0.79 6.70 12.84
N ALA A 132 -1.09 7.88 13.40
CA ALA A 132 -1.14 8.06 14.87
C ALA A 132 -2.16 7.11 15.52
N THR A 133 -3.35 6.99 14.92
CA THR A 133 -4.38 6.06 15.40
C THR A 133 -3.92 4.61 15.25
N GLN A 134 -3.37 4.22 14.10
CA GLN A 134 -2.88 2.85 13.86
C GLN A 134 -1.77 2.45 14.83
N VAL A 135 -0.80 3.33 15.06
CA VAL A 135 0.29 3.08 16.02
C VAL A 135 -0.27 2.97 17.43
N ALA A 136 -1.21 3.87 17.81
CA ALA A 136 -1.85 3.78 19.13
C ALA A 136 -2.66 2.49 19.30
N ASP A 137 -3.37 2.05 18.28
CA ASP A 137 -4.13 0.80 18.31
C ASP A 137 -3.20 -0.42 18.30
N SER A 138 -2.05 -0.34 17.63
CA SER A 138 -1.01 -1.37 17.71
C SER A 138 -0.48 -1.52 19.14
N PHE A 139 -0.16 -0.41 19.83
CA PHE A 139 0.24 -0.45 21.23
C PHE A 139 -0.84 -1.09 22.12
N LYS A 140 -2.10 -0.65 21.98
CA LYS A 140 -3.23 -1.27 22.71
C LYS A 140 -3.35 -2.76 22.41
N SER A 141 -3.14 -3.13 21.16
CA SER A 141 -3.29 -4.52 20.72
C SER A 141 -2.17 -5.44 21.22
N TYR A 142 -0.96 -4.93 21.42
CA TYR A 142 0.17 -5.68 22.00
C TYR A 142 0.13 -5.69 23.53
N SER A 143 -0.47 -4.65 24.15
CA SER A 143 -0.71 -4.60 25.58
C SER A 143 -1.88 -5.51 25.95
N THR A 144 -1.74 -6.28 27.00
CA THR A 144 -2.84 -7.09 27.54
C THR A 144 -3.67 -6.28 28.53
N GLU A 145 -4.89 -6.71 28.83
CA GLU A 145 -5.73 -6.06 29.85
C GLU A 145 -5.06 -6.00 31.23
N SER A 146 -4.18 -6.96 31.53
CA SER A 146 -3.41 -7.04 32.79
C SER A 146 -2.29 -6.01 32.89
N THR A 147 -1.83 -5.39 31.78
CA THR A 147 -0.74 -4.41 31.83
C THR A 147 -1.17 -3.02 32.28
N ASN A 148 -2.48 -2.71 32.25
CA ASN A 148 -3.04 -1.39 32.58
C ASN A 148 -2.39 -0.19 31.86
N LEU A 149 -1.65 -0.42 30.75
CA LEU A 149 -1.02 0.63 29.97
C LEU A 149 -2.08 1.40 29.17
N ARG A 150 -2.04 2.72 29.26
CA ARG A 150 -2.96 3.59 28.53
C ARG A 150 -2.24 4.32 27.42
N THR A 151 -2.66 4.04 26.20
CA THR A 151 -2.19 4.70 24.99
C THR A 151 -3.22 5.71 24.50
N LEU A 152 -2.78 6.92 24.21
CA LEU A 152 -3.61 8.01 23.72
C LEU A 152 -3.09 8.52 22.38
N ALA A 153 -3.96 8.59 21.38
CA ALA A 153 -3.67 9.27 20.11
C ALA A 153 -4.09 10.74 20.20
N ILE A 154 -3.18 11.67 19.83
CA ILE A 154 -3.44 13.12 19.76
C ILE A 154 -3.10 13.68 18.39
N TYR A 155 -4.10 14.26 17.72
CA TYR A 155 -3.94 14.82 16.37
C TYR A 155 -4.96 15.93 16.09
N GLY A 156 -4.70 16.76 15.07
CA GLY A 156 -5.56 17.87 14.71
C GLY A 156 -6.89 17.42 14.10
N GLY A 157 -7.93 18.28 14.17
CA GLY A 157 -9.24 18.01 13.56
C GLY A 157 -10.22 17.23 14.42
N THR A 158 -9.83 16.86 15.63
CA THR A 158 -10.71 16.30 16.68
C THR A 158 -10.86 17.30 17.83
N ASP A 159 -11.86 17.07 18.70
CA ASP A 159 -12.12 17.95 19.82
C ASP A 159 -10.93 17.99 20.79
N PHE A 160 -10.39 19.17 20.96
CA PHE A 160 -9.24 19.45 21.83
C PHE A 160 -9.56 19.15 23.30
N ARG A 161 -10.80 19.40 23.75
CA ARG A 161 -11.23 19.18 25.15
C ARG A 161 -11.19 17.71 25.52
N ASN A 162 -11.58 16.81 24.61
CA ASN A 162 -11.54 15.38 24.84
C ASN A 162 -10.09 14.87 24.99
N GLN A 163 -9.16 15.42 24.21
CA GLN A 163 -7.73 15.11 24.35
C GLN A 163 -7.17 15.61 25.67
N ILE A 164 -7.51 16.82 26.12
CA ILE A 164 -7.12 17.34 27.44
C ILE A 164 -7.65 16.44 28.56
N SER A 165 -8.93 16.07 28.51
CA SER A 165 -9.53 15.17 29.50
C SER A 165 -8.79 13.84 29.59
N SER A 166 -8.41 13.29 28.44
CA SER A 166 -7.65 12.04 28.36
C SER A 166 -6.22 12.18 28.87
N LEU A 167 -5.52 13.28 28.54
CA LEU A 167 -4.16 13.57 29.04
C LEU A 167 -4.11 13.79 30.57
N LYS A 168 -5.18 14.34 31.16
CA LYS A 168 -5.30 14.49 32.63
C LYS A 168 -5.45 13.16 33.38
N ARG A 169 -5.92 12.12 32.68
CA ARG A 169 -5.96 10.75 33.25
C ARG A 169 -4.57 10.14 33.11
N LYS A 170 -4.31 9.05 33.84
CA LYS A 170 -3.07 8.31 33.64
C LYS A 170 -2.91 7.91 32.18
N THR A 171 -1.88 8.42 31.50
CA THR A 171 -1.52 8.07 30.11
C THR A 171 -0.04 7.70 30.12
N ASP A 172 0.31 6.53 29.62
CA ASP A 172 1.69 6.02 29.63
C ASP A 172 2.35 6.29 28.26
N ILE A 173 1.60 6.18 27.17
CA ILE A 173 2.06 6.33 25.80
C ILE A 173 1.20 7.37 25.08
N VAL A 174 1.85 8.37 24.53
CA VAL A 174 1.21 9.37 23.67
C VAL A 174 1.71 9.20 22.24
N VAL A 175 0.79 9.04 21.31
CA VAL A 175 1.09 8.97 19.86
C VAL A 175 0.42 10.15 19.19
N GLY A 176 1.14 10.91 18.34
CA GLY A 176 0.47 12.05 17.74
C GLY A 176 1.21 12.69 16.56
N THR A 177 0.53 13.68 15.97
CA THR A 177 1.13 14.50 14.91
C THR A 177 1.85 15.72 15.51
N PRO A 178 3.00 16.17 14.93
CA PRO A 178 3.84 17.21 15.53
C PRO A 178 3.08 18.47 15.93
N GLY A 179 2.31 19.09 15.04
CA GLY A 179 1.59 20.32 15.35
C GLY A 179 0.62 20.21 16.54
N ARG A 180 -0.13 19.09 16.69
CA ARG A 180 -1.05 18.93 17.82
C ARG A 180 -0.31 18.62 19.14
N ILE A 181 0.80 17.89 19.07
CA ILE A 181 1.69 17.69 20.24
C ILE A 181 2.20 19.05 20.72
N MET A 182 2.69 19.89 19.81
CA MET A 182 3.19 21.21 20.10
C MET A 182 2.10 22.12 20.72
N ASP A 183 0.85 22.09 20.22
CA ASP A 183 -0.28 22.82 20.78
C ASP A 183 -0.52 22.43 22.24
N HIS A 184 -0.52 21.13 22.56
CA HIS A 184 -0.71 20.64 23.93
C HIS A 184 0.45 21.00 24.85
N ILE A 185 1.69 20.99 24.36
CA ILE A 185 2.87 21.41 25.13
C ILE A 185 2.80 22.91 25.42
N ARG A 186 2.52 23.75 24.40
CA ARG A 186 2.40 25.22 24.55
C ARG A 186 1.31 25.62 25.54
N GLN A 187 0.20 24.89 25.58
CA GLN A 187 -0.91 25.13 26.50
C GLN A 187 -0.70 24.49 27.88
N GLY A 188 0.43 23.78 28.11
CA GLY A 188 0.73 23.11 29.37
C GLY A 188 -0.21 21.96 29.72
N THR A 189 -1.01 21.49 28.76
CA THR A 189 -1.98 20.38 28.93
C THR A 189 -1.34 19.02 28.80
N PHE A 190 -0.17 18.93 28.14
CA PHE A 190 0.67 17.75 28.07
C PHE A 190 2.00 17.98 28.81
N LYS A 191 2.19 17.27 29.92
CA LYS A 191 3.42 17.33 30.73
C LYS A 191 4.44 16.36 30.16
N ILE A 192 5.55 16.91 29.64
CA ILE A 192 6.57 16.14 28.92
C ILE A 192 7.80 15.80 29.77
N ASN A 193 7.87 16.28 31.02
CA ASN A 193 9.06 16.16 31.87
C ASN A 193 9.46 14.69 32.19
N ASN A 194 8.54 13.74 32.03
CA ASN A 194 8.76 12.34 32.33
C ASN A 194 8.94 11.48 31.09
N ILE A 195 8.99 12.09 29.90
CA ILE A 195 9.24 11.35 28.66
C ILE A 195 10.65 10.76 28.70
N SER A 196 10.72 9.44 28.72
CA SER A 196 11.97 8.67 28.71
C SER A 196 12.32 8.09 27.34
N CYS A 197 11.35 8.06 26.42
CA CYS A 197 11.58 7.62 25.05
C CYS A 197 10.78 8.46 24.05
N LEU A 198 11.45 8.88 22.98
CA LEU A 198 10.86 9.53 21.82
C LEU A 198 11.04 8.66 20.60
N VAL A 199 9.95 8.36 19.90
CA VAL A 199 9.96 7.66 18.61
C VAL A 199 9.52 8.60 17.51
N LEU A 200 10.30 8.71 16.44
CA LEU A 200 9.93 9.34 15.18
C LEU A 200 9.64 8.25 14.16
N ASP A 201 8.38 8.04 13.80
CA ASP A 201 8.01 7.05 12.78
C ASP A 201 7.64 7.74 11.47
N GLU A 202 8.12 7.21 10.35
CA GLU A 202 8.05 7.83 9.01
C GLU A 202 8.61 9.28 9.01
N ALA A 203 9.81 9.46 9.56
CA ALA A 203 10.43 10.77 9.71
C ALA A 203 10.61 11.51 8.36
N ASP A 204 10.96 10.81 7.28
CA ASP A 204 11.06 11.38 5.94
C ASP A 204 9.73 11.96 5.44
N GLU A 205 8.61 11.35 5.79
CA GLU A 205 7.29 11.86 5.45
C GLU A 205 6.93 13.10 6.27
N MET A 206 7.29 13.14 7.54
CA MET A 206 7.13 14.35 8.37
C MET A 206 7.88 15.55 7.78
N LEU A 207 9.10 15.32 7.26
CA LEU A 207 9.87 16.37 6.61
C LEU A 207 9.23 16.84 5.29
N LYS A 208 8.77 15.92 4.46
CA LYS A 208 8.05 16.27 3.21
C LYS A 208 6.79 17.09 3.48
N MET A 209 6.18 16.94 4.66
CA MET A 209 5.03 17.72 5.11
C MET A 209 5.39 19.05 5.77
N GLY A 210 6.69 19.37 5.92
CA GLY A 210 7.18 20.62 6.47
C GLY A 210 7.25 20.67 7.99
N PHE A 211 7.20 19.51 8.69
CA PHE A 211 7.23 19.46 10.15
C PHE A 211 8.63 19.51 10.78
N LEU A 212 9.67 19.83 10.01
CA LEU A 212 11.05 19.84 10.52
C LEU A 212 11.19 20.72 11.77
N GLU A 213 10.76 21.98 11.66
CA GLU A 213 10.85 22.96 12.74
C GLU A 213 10.02 22.55 13.97
N ASP A 214 8.83 21.99 13.74
CA ASP A 214 7.97 21.48 14.82
C ASP A 214 8.62 20.32 15.58
N ILE A 215 9.25 19.40 14.85
CA ILE A 215 9.96 18.24 15.41
C ILE A 215 11.13 18.71 16.27
N GLU A 216 12.01 19.56 15.72
CA GLU A 216 13.16 20.11 16.45
C GLU A 216 12.71 20.85 17.71
N TRP A 217 11.68 21.70 17.60
CA TRP A 217 11.13 22.44 18.74
C TRP A 217 10.62 21.50 19.85
N ILE A 218 9.94 20.40 19.48
CA ILE A 218 9.47 19.41 20.47
C ILE A 218 10.65 18.70 21.12
N ILE A 219 11.65 18.26 20.34
CA ILE A 219 12.84 17.56 20.86
C ILE A 219 13.58 18.41 21.89
N ASP A 220 13.74 19.71 21.60
CA ASP A 220 14.44 20.68 22.46
C ASP A 220 13.70 20.95 23.80
N LYS A 221 12.40 20.63 23.89
CA LYS A 221 11.60 20.75 25.12
C LYS A 221 11.56 19.49 25.96
N LEU A 222 11.96 18.33 25.39
CA LEU A 222 11.98 17.06 26.10
C LEU A 222 13.21 16.97 27.04
N PRO A 223 13.17 16.09 28.06
CA PRO A 223 14.32 15.83 28.91
C PRO A 223 15.57 15.45 28.11
N GLU A 224 16.75 15.82 28.63
CA GLU A 224 18.04 15.44 28.00
C GLU A 224 18.23 13.92 28.01
N ASN A 225 17.98 13.29 29.17
CA ASN A 225 18.06 11.84 29.32
C ASN A 225 16.82 11.15 28.75
N LYS A 226 16.77 10.95 27.44
CA LYS A 226 15.73 10.18 26.75
C LYS A 226 16.36 9.26 25.74
N GLN A 227 15.79 8.09 25.54
CA GLN A 227 16.09 7.23 24.41
C GLN A 227 15.42 7.80 23.15
N MET A 228 16.17 7.92 22.05
CA MET A 228 15.63 8.40 20.78
C MET A 228 15.62 7.28 19.73
N VAL A 229 14.48 7.12 19.08
CA VAL A 229 14.27 6.09 18.05
C VAL A 229 13.77 6.77 16.80
N LEU A 230 14.50 6.68 15.72
CA LEU A 230 14.14 7.28 14.44
C LEU A 230 13.97 6.20 13.37
N PHE A 231 12.76 6.05 12.88
CA PHE A 231 12.45 5.21 11.72
C PHE A 231 12.11 6.03 10.50
N SER A 232 12.71 5.66 9.36
CA SER A 232 12.48 6.31 8.08
C SER A 232 12.55 5.28 6.95
N ALA A 233 11.82 5.50 5.85
CA ALA A 233 11.97 4.69 4.65
C ALA A 233 13.18 5.15 3.82
N THR A 234 13.46 6.45 3.84
CA THR A 234 14.58 7.08 3.12
C THR A 234 15.47 7.88 4.06
N MET A 235 16.73 8.13 3.67
CA MET A 235 17.71 8.85 4.47
C MET A 235 18.21 10.11 3.72
N PRO A 236 17.36 11.11 3.50
CA PRO A 236 17.80 12.40 2.99
C PRO A 236 18.73 13.11 3.99
N ASN A 237 19.41 14.16 3.53
CA ASN A 237 20.40 14.86 4.35
C ASN A 237 19.78 15.47 5.62
N GLU A 238 18.56 15.92 5.56
CA GLU A 238 17.80 16.47 6.68
C GLU A 238 17.60 15.44 7.79
N ILE A 239 17.23 14.20 7.46
CA ILE A 239 17.12 13.10 8.43
C ILE A 239 18.49 12.77 9.04
N ARG A 240 19.56 12.73 8.22
CA ARG A 240 20.91 12.51 8.73
C ARG A 240 21.36 13.62 9.68
N ASN A 241 20.96 14.87 9.41
CA ASN A 241 21.26 16.01 10.26
C ASN A 241 20.52 15.91 11.61
N ILE A 242 19.23 15.56 11.61
CA ILE A 242 18.48 15.29 12.84
C ILE A 242 19.14 14.17 13.64
N ALA A 243 19.46 13.05 12.98
CA ALA A 243 20.12 11.93 13.64
C ALA A 243 21.46 12.34 14.28
N LYS A 244 22.32 13.05 13.55
CA LYS A 244 23.61 13.53 14.06
C LYS A 244 23.49 14.54 15.20
N LYS A 245 22.43 15.38 15.19
CA LYS A 245 22.24 16.44 16.19
C LYS A 245 21.67 15.90 17.50
N TYR A 246 20.78 14.92 17.43
CA TYR A 246 19.93 14.55 18.56
C TYR A 246 20.10 13.12 19.07
N LEU A 247 20.63 12.17 18.26
CA LEU A 247 20.87 10.80 18.69
C LEU A 247 22.30 10.66 19.26
N ASN A 248 22.41 9.89 20.33
CA ASN A 248 23.68 9.61 21.01
C ASN A 248 24.13 8.18 20.70
N ASP A 249 25.23 8.01 19.98
CA ASP A 249 25.79 6.71 19.54
C ASP A 249 24.69 5.69 19.12
N PRO A 250 23.87 6.04 18.10
CA PRO A 250 22.73 5.22 17.75
C PRO A 250 23.14 3.90 17.08
N ALA A 251 22.37 2.85 17.35
CA ALA A 251 22.43 1.64 16.56
C ALA A 251 21.86 1.94 15.16
N GLU A 252 22.71 1.89 14.13
CA GLU A 252 22.27 2.10 12.74
C GLU A 252 21.82 0.79 12.11
N ILE A 253 20.53 0.69 11.79
CA ILE A 253 19.93 -0.49 11.19
C ILE A 253 19.45 -0.17 9.79
N LEU A 254 20.03 -0.81 8.80
CA LEU A 254 19.65 -0.69 7.40
C LEU A 254 19.06 -2.00 6.90
N ILE A 255 17.76 -2.06 6.80
CA ILE A 255 17.09 -3.18 6.14
C ILE A 255 16.95 -2.86 4.65
N LYS A 256 17.84 -3.45 3.86
CA LYS A 256 17.71 -3.40 2.41
C LYS A 256 16.40 -4.06 2.03
N SER A 257 15.58 -3.39 1.23
CA SER A 257 14.30 -3.94 0.77
C SER A 257 14.52 -5.36 0.24
N VAL A 258 14.01 -6.34 0.95
CA VAL A 258 13.98 -7.70 0.44
C VAL A 258 13.04 -7.66 -0.76
N LYS A 259 13.51 -8.08 -1.93
CA LYS A 259 12.75 -8.11 -3.20
C LYS A 259 11.36 -8.77 -3.08
N LYS A 260 11.07 -9.45 -1.97
CA LYS A 260 9.85 -10.24 -1.76
C LYS A 260 8.57 -9.41 -1.64
N GLU A 261 8.57 -8.22 -1.01
CA GLU A 261 7.32 -7.48 -0.77
C GLU A 261 6.79 -6.78 -2.03
N THR A 262 7.69 -6.21 -2.85
CA THR A 262 7.31 -5.67 -4.16
C THR A 262 7.02 -6.75 -5.20
N GLN A 263 7.47 -7.99 -4.98
CA GLN A 263 7.16 -9.15 -5.83
C GLN A 263 5.70 -9.61 -5.69
N LEU A 264 5.02 -9.29 -4.58
CA LEU A 264 3.61 -9.61 -4.38
C LEU A 264 2.67 -8.63 -5.09
N ILE A 265 3.19 -7.48 -5.55
CA ILE A 265 2.39 -6.48 -6.26
C ILE A 265 2.71 -6.57 -7.76
N THR A 266 1.75 -7.02 -8.54
CA THR A 266 1.84 -6.99 -10.00
C THR A 266 1.75 -5.55 -10.48
N GLN A 267 2.82 -5.05 -11.11
CA GLN A 267 2.91 -3.66 -11.55
C GLN A 267 2.72 -3.58 -13.06
N ARG A 268 1.75 -2.80 -13.48
CA ARG A 268 1.37 -2.64 -14.88
C ARG A 268 1.21 -1.16 -15.23
N TYR A 269 1.35 -0.82 -16.52
CA TYR A 269 1.01 0.51 -16.98
C TYR A 269 0.14 0.50 -18.22
N ILE A 270 -0.62 1.56 -18.40
CA ILE A 270 -1.46 1.81 -19.55
C ILE A 270 -0.98 3.09 -20.22
N ASN A 271 -0.66 2.99 -21.51
CA ASN A 271 -0.38 4.17 -22.32
C ASN A 271 -1.71 4.83 -22.72
N VAL A 272 -2.00 6.02 -22.19
CA VAL A 272 -3.27 6.69 -22.40
C VAL A 272 -3.09 8.20 -22.54
N GLN A 273 -3.76 8.82 -23.48
CA GLN A 273 -3.77 10.27 -23.64
C GLN A 273 -4.59 10.93 -22.53
N ARG A 274 -4.22 12.15 -22.13
CA ARG A 274 -4.82 12.84 -20.99
C ARG A 274 -6.35 12.91 -21.03
N HIS A 275 -6.92 13.19 -22.22
CA HIS A 275 -8.37 13.32 -22.41
C HIS A 275 -9.13 11.99 -22.39
N HIS A 276 -8.46 10.86 -22.57
CA HIS A 276 -9.05 9.52 -22.49
C HIS A 276 -8.80 8.80 -21.16
N LYS A 277 -8.13 9.46 -20.19
CA LYS A 277 -7.85 8.81 -18.88
C LYS A 277 -9.12 8.39 -18.15
N LEU A 278 -10.17 9.21 -18.20
CA LEU A 278 -11.43 8.88 -17.52
C LEU A 278 -12.14 7.70 -18.18
N ASP A 279 -12.17 7.65 -19.50
CA ASP A 279 -12.79 6.55 -20.25
C ASP A 279 -12.01 5.25 -20.02
N ALA A 280 -10.69 5.31 -20.03
CA ALA A 280 -9.83 4.17 -19.68
C ALA A 280 -10.06 3.69 -18.25
N LEU A 281 -10.20 4.62 -17.30
CA LEU A 281 -10.50 4.30 -15.91
C LEU A 281 -11.84 3.55 -15.77
N LYS A 282 -12.90 4.05 -16.38
CA LYS A 282 -14.21 3.39 -16.37
C LYS A 282 -14.14 1.97 -16.92
N ARG A 283 -13.43 1.77 -18.04
CA ARG A 283 -13.27 0.45 -18.67
C ARG A 283 -12.51 -0.54 -17.77
N ILE A 284 -11.48 -0.09 -17.06
CA ILE A 284 -10.74 -0.92 -16.11
C ILE A 284 -11.65 -1.32 -14.93
N LEU A 285 -12.41 -0.37 -14.40
CA LEU A 285 -13.30 -0.62 -13.27
C LEU A 285 -14.44 -1.59 -13.62
N GLU A 286 -14.91 -1.62 -14.85
CA GLU A 286 -15.91 -2.59 -15.31
C GLU A 286 -15.47 -4.05 -15.19
N ILE A 287 -14.17 -4.31 -15.35
CA ILE A 287 -13.63 -5.66 -15.24
C ILE A 287 -13.10 -5.99 -13.83
N THR A 288 -13.09 -5.02 -12.91
CA THR A 288 -12.60 -5.15 -11.55
C THR A 288 -13.75 -5.35 -10.58
N ASN A 289 -13.64 -6.35 -9.68
CA ASN A 289 -14.65 -6.64 -8.65
C ASN A 289 -14.13 -6.42 -7.23
N GLU A 290 -12.99 -5.75 -7.06
CA GLU A 290 -12.26 -5.66 -5.80
C GLU A 290 -12.18 -4.23 -5.29
N GLY A 291 -11.76 -4.04 -4.02
CA GLY A 291 -11.53 -2.71 -3.48
C GLY A 291 -10.42 -1.97 -4.23
N VAL A 292 -10.70 -0.76 -4.68
CA VAL A 292 -9.80 0.06 -5.51
C VAL A 292 -9.47 1.37 -4.82
N ILE A 293 -8.20 1.77 -4.85
CA ILE A 293 -7.80 3.14 -4.54
C ILE A 293 -7.24 3.82 -5.79
N ILE A 294 -7.70 5.04 -6.08
CA ILE A 294 -7.30 5.83 -7.23
C ILE A 294 -6.56 7.07 -6.74
N PHE A 295 -5.29 7.18 -7.10
CA PHE A 295 -4.47 8.33 -6.74
C PHE A 295 -4.51 9.41 -7.81
N VAL A 296 -4.87 10.61 -7.38
CA VAL A 296 -4.90 11.82 -8.21
C VAL A 296 -4.09 12.94 -7.57
N ARG A 297 -3.66 13.90 -8.39
CA ARG A 297 -2.76 14.97 -7.96
C ARG A 297 -3.46 16.07 -7.16
N THR A 298 -4.69 16.43 -7.51
CA THR A 298 -5.37 17.61 -6.94
C THR A 298 -6.67 17.24 -6.25
N LYS A 299 -7.05 18.03 -5.25
CA LYS A 299 -8.31 17.89 -4.52
C LYS A 299 -9.52 18.00 -5.45
N LEU A 300 -9.52 18.97 -6.37
CA LEU A 300 -10.60 19.16 -7.35
C LEU A 300 -10.80 17.92 -8.22
N LEU A 301 -9.69 17.29 -8.64
CA LEU A 301 -9.78 16.09 -9.49
C LEU A 301 -10.36 14.89 -8.72
N THR A 302 -10.18 14.82 -7.38
CA THR A 302 -10.81 13.75 -6.59
C THR A 302 -12.32 13.81 -6.71
N THR A 303 -12.91 14.99 -6.60
CA THR A 303 -14.37 15.21 -6.69
C THR A 303 -14.87 14.94 -8.11
N SER A 304 -14.23 15.52 -9.13
CA SER A 304 -14.62 15.33 -10.54
C SER A 304 -14.64 13.85 -10.96
N ILE A 305 -13.63 13.07 -10.56
CA ILE A 305 -13.57 11.65 -10.91
C ILE A 305 -14.62 10.87 -10.12
N ALA A 306 -14.80 11.16 -8.83
CA ALA A 306 -15.80 10.49 -8.02
C ALA A 306 -17.20 10.70 -8.59
N GLU A 307 -17.60 11.93 -8.91
CA GLU A 307 -18.89 12.25 -9.54
C GLU A 307 -19.08 11.51 -10.87
N ALA A 308 -18.04 11.47 -11.71
CA ALA A 308 -18.11 10.76 -12.98
C ALA A 308 -18.27 9.24 -12.82
N LEU A 309 -17.70 8.66 -11.77
CA LEU A 309 -17.82 7.23 -11.46
C LEU A 309 -19.17 6.91 -10.78
N GLU A 310 -19.65 7.77 -9.88
CA GLU A 310 -20.98 7.64 -9.27
C GLU A 310 -22.09 7.69 -10.34
N ASN A 311 -21.99 8.62 -11.30
CA ASN A 311 -22.90 8.69 -12.45
C ASN A 311 -22.84 7.43 -13.33
N SER A 312 -21.72 6.69 -13.29
CA SER A 312 -21.59 5.39 -13.97
C SER A 312 -22.09 4.21 -13.12
N GLY A 313 -22.56 4.46 -11.88
CA GLY A 313 -23.17 3.45 -10.99
C GLY A 313 -22.20 2.77 -10.03
N HIS A 314 -20.97 3.31 -9.86
CA HIS A 314 -20.02 2.77 -8.89
C HIS A 314 -20.24 3.34 -7.49
N SER A 315 -19.95 2.53 -6.45
CA SER A 315 -19.92 2.98 -5.06
C SER A 315 -18.57 3.63 -4.78
N VAL A 316 -18.53 4.97 -4.76
CA VAL A 316 -17.30 5.76 -4.69
C VAL A 316 -17.28 6.65 -3.45
N ALA A 317 -16.09 6.93 -2.94
CA ALA A 317 -15.88 7.99 -1.96
C ALA A 317 -14.62 8.79 -2.28
N VAL A 318 -14.58 10.03 -1.77
CA VAL A 318 -13.46 10.94 -1.92
C VAL A 318 -12.68 11.04 -0.61
N LEU A 319 -11.34 11.11 -0.73
CA LEU A 319 -10.47 11.39 0.40
C LEU A 319 -9.42 12.42 0.02
N ASN A 320 -9.59 13.65 0.50
CA ASN A 320 -8.64 14.76 0.30
C ASN A 320 -8.50 15.61 1.57
N GLY A 321 -7.65 16.62 1.54
CA GLY A 321 -7.35 17.45 2.72
C GLY A 321 -8.51 18.32 3.23
N ASP A 322 -9.56 18.52 2.45
CA ASP A 322 -10.71 19.35 2.84
C ASP A 322 -11.80 18.56 3.56
N ILE A 323 -11.73 17.23 3.52
CA ILE A 323 -12.68 16.35 4.20
C ILE A 323 -12.47 16.41 5.72
N PRO A 324 -13.50 16.75 6.51
CA PRO A 324 -13.43 16.75 7.97
C PRO A 324 -13.03 15.38 8.53
N GLN A 325 -12.31 15.35 9.66
CA GLN A 325 -11.73 14.12 10.19
C GLN A 325 -12.76 13.02 10.50
N ASN A 326 -13.89 13.38 11.09
CA ASN A 326 -14.98 12.44 11.37
C ASN A 326 -15.55 11.79 10.09
N GLN A 327 -15.63 12.55 9.00
CA GLN A 327 -16.07 12.03 7.70
C GLN A 327 -15.00 11.12 7.08
N ARG A 328 -13.70 11.45 7.25
CA ARG A 328 -12.60 10.61 6.78
C ARG A 328 -12.61 9.25 7.47
N GLU A 329 -12.74 9.23 8.80
CA GLU A 329 -12.82 8.00 9.59
C GLU A 329 -14.02 7.15 9.18
N ASN A 330 -15.20 7.75 9.03
CA ASN A 330 -16.39 7.07 8.53
C ASN A 330 -16.19 6.51 7.11
N THR A 331 -15.55 7.28 6.21
CA THR A 331 -15.26 6.82 4.84
C THR A 331 -14.33 5.61 4.85
N VAL A 332 -13.29 5.62 5.67
CA VAL A 332 -12.36 4.50 5.82
C VAL A 332 -13.06 3.28 6.38
N ASP A 333 -13.92 3.44 7.38
CA ASP A 333 -14.70 2.35 7.97
C ASP A 333 -15.69 1.74 6.97
N ARG A 334 -16.36 2.57 6.18
CA ARG A 334 -17.25 2.11 5.10
C ARG A 334 -16.49 1.34 4.03
N LEU A 335 -15.27 1.79 3.68
CA LEU A 335 -14.40 1.07 2.75
C LEU A 335 -13.97 -0.29 3.32
N LYS A 336 -13.58 -0.35 4.61
CA LYS A 336 -13.22 -1.60 5.30
C LYS A 336 -14.38 -2.60 5.31
N LYS A 337 -15.60 -2.12 5.57
CA LYS A 337 -16.82 -2.94 5.64
C LYS A 337 -17.40 -3.31 4.28
N GLY A 338 -16.87 -2.78 3.18
CA GLY A 338 -17.34 -3.07 1.83
C GLY A 338 -18.58 -2.29 1.38
N PHE A 339 -18.99 -1.25 2.09
CA PHE A 339 -20.04 -0.33 1.64
C PHE A 339 -19.57 0.64 0.55
N ILE A 340 -18.27 0.75 0.35
CA ILE A 340 -17.62 1.54 -0.69
C ILE A 340 -16.59 0.64 -1.34
N ASP A 341 -16.56 0.63 -2.67
CA ASP A 341 -15.62 -0.19 -3.45
C ASP A 341 -14.44 0.63 -3.96
N ILE A 342 -14.67 1.91 -4.23
CA ILE A 342 -13.68 2.78 -4.87
C ILE A 342 -13.40 3.98 -3.98
N LEU A 343 -12.12 4.24 -3.71
CA LEU A 343 -11.66 5.43 -3.03
C LEU A 343 -10.84 6.30 -3.97
N VAL A 344 -11.25 7.54 -4.21
CA VAL A 344 -10.46 8.51 -4.98
C VAL A 344 -9.75 9.45 -4.01
N ALA A 345 -8.41 9.46 -4.03
CA ALA A 345 -7.64 10.13 -2.99
C ALA A 345 -6.43 10.89 -3.52
N THR A 346 -6.02 11.92 -2.76
CA THR A 346 -4.71 12.56 -2.91
C THR A 346 -3.66 11.84 -2.06
N ASP A 347 -2.37 11.97 -2.41
CA ASP A 347 -1.26 11.34 -1.68
C ASP A 347 -1.30 11.59 -0.18
N VAL A 348 -1.44 12.86 0.21
CA VAL A 348 -1.45 13.27 1.63
C VAL A 348 -2.61 12.64 2.38
N ALA A 349 -3.79 12.59 1.76
CA ALA A 349 -4.98 12.07 2.41
C ALA A 349 -5.00 10.54 2.50
N ALA A 350 -4.37 9.84 1.57
CA ALA A 350 -4.31 8.37 1.57
C ALA A 350 -3.12 7.81 2.37
N ARG A 351 -2.23 8.67 2.88
CA ARG A 351 -1.14 8.23 3.75
C ARG A 351 -1.68 7.62 5.03
N GLY A 352 -1.03 6.57 5.50
CA GLY A 352 -1.45 5.87 6.71
C GLY A 352 -2.70 4.99 6.54
N LEU A 353 -3.39 5.00 5.39
CA LEU A 353 -4.51 4.09 5.17
C LEU A 353 -4.05 2.63 5.21
N ASP A 354 -4.68 1.86 6.08
CA ASP A 354 -4.52 0.42 6.15
C ASP A 354 -5.88 -0.25 5.98
N VAL A 355 -6.14 -0.69 4.75
CA VAL A 355 -7.40 -1.33 4.37
C VAL A 355 -7.06 -2.59 3.58
N GLU A 356 -7.24 -3.73 4.22
CA GLU A 356 -6.88 -5.04 3.68
C GLU A 356 -7.64 -5.42 2.41
N ARG A 357 -8.81 -4.83 2.22
CA ARG A 357 -9.69 -5.08 1.08
C ARG A 357 -9.18 -4.46 -0.23
N ILE A 358 -8.24 -3.51 -0.17
CA ILE A 358 -7.68 -2.87 -1.37
C ILE A 358 -6.76 -3.86 -2.07
N LYS A 359 -7.16 -4.32 -3.26
CA LYS A 359 -6.36 -5.19 -4.11
C LYS A 359 -5.83 -4.50 -5.35
N LEU A 360 -6.47 -3.41 -5.79
CA LEU A 360 -6.04 -2.64 -6.94
C LEU A 360 -5.72 -1.19 -6.55
N VAL A 361 -4.54 -0.74 -6.95
CA VAL A 361 -4.09 0.66 -6.86
C VAL A 361 -3.98 1.25 -8.25
N ILE A 362 -4.73 2.31 -8.55
CA ILE A 362 -4.63 3.01 -9.83
C ILE A 362 -3.94 4.36 -9.61
N ASN A 363 -2.79 4.53 -10.24
CA ASN A 363 -2.12 5.83 -10.33
C ASN A 363 -2.67 6.58 -11.56
N TYR A 364 -3.79 7.29 -11.38
CA TYR A 364 -4.41 8.09 -12.45
C TYR A 364 -3.50 9.23 -12.90
N ASP A 365 -2.81 9.87 -11.94
CA ASP A 365 -1.73 10.81 -12.22
C ASP A 365 -0.38 10.20 -11.87
N PHE A 366 0.59 10.42 -12.75
CA PHE A 366 1.95 9.95 -12.56
C PHE A 366 2.55 10.51 -11.26
N PRO A 367 3.15 9.68 -10.40
CA PRO A 367 3.78 10.13 -9.14
C PRO A 367 5.01 11.02 -9.44
N PHE A 368 5.32 11.94 -8.51
CA PHE A 368 6.45 12.86 -8.69
C PHE A 368 7.80 12.18 -8.56
N ASP A 369 7.90 11.19 -7.68
CA ASP A 369 9.11 10.50 -7.33
C ASP A 369 8.87 9.01 -7.05
N LYS A 370 9.95 8.25 -6.91
CA LYS A 370 9.93 6.81 -6.63
C LYS A 370 9.28 6.48 -5.28
N GLU A 371 9.56 7.28 -4.28
CA GLU A 371 9.05 7.07 -2.92
C GLU A 371 7.53 7.21 -2.91
N THR A 372 6.99 8.25 -3.53
CA THR A 372 5.54 8.45 -3.72
C THR A 372 4.91 7.27 -4.43
N TYR A 373 5.55 6.77 -5.50
CA TYR A 373 5.07 5.57 -6.19
C TYR A 373 5.03 4.36 -5.27
N THR A 374 6.12 4.10 -4.55
CA THR A 374 6.22 2.96 -3.63
C THR A 374 5.18 3.05 -2.51
N HIS A 375 4.96 4.24 -1.95
CA HIS A 375 3.95 4.48 -0.91
C HIS A 375 2.51 4.30 -1.42
N ARG A 376 2.24 4.67 -2.69
CA ARG A 376 0.94 4.44 -3.31
C ARG A 376 0.67 2.96 -3.53
N ILE A 377 1.58 2.24 -4.19
CA ILE A 377 1.39 0.82 -4.47
C ILE A 377 1.40 -0.02 -3.20
N GLY A 378 2.12 0.40 -2.15
CA GLY A 378 2.09 -0.22 -0.83
C GLY A 378 0.74 -0.07 -0.08
N ARG A 379 -0.31 0.48 -0.70
CA ARG A 379 -1.69 0.39 -0.16
C ARG A 379 -2.34 -0.96 -0.47
N THR A 380 -1.78 -1.72 -1.39
CA THR A 380 -2.14 -3.13 -1.66
C THR A 380 -0.97 -4.08 -1.37
N GLY A 381 -1.15 -5.36 -1.51
CA GLY A 381 -0.08 -6.36 -1.32
C GLY A 381 0.41 -6.50 0.12
N ARG A 382 -0.40 -6.16 1.12
CA ARG A 382 -0.03 -6.19 2.53
C ARG A 382 -0.24 -7.56 3.17
N ALA A 383 0.52 -7.82 4.24
CA ALA A 383 0.41 -9.05 5.04
C ALA A 383 0.55 -10.34 4.20
N GLY A 384 1.44 -10.34 3.20
CA GLY A 384 1.70 -11.51 2.36
C GLY A 384 0.66 -11.79 1.28
N ARG A 385 -0.33 -10.90 1.09
CA ARG A 385 -1.35 -11.01 0.02
C ARG A 385 -0.85 -10.44 -1.29
N SER A 386 -1.38 -10.95 -2.40
CA SER A 386 -1.15 -10.38 -3.74
C SER A 386 -1.95 -9.10 -3.95
N GLY A 387 -1.39 -8.18 -4.73
CA GLY A 387 -2.04 -6.93 -5.13
C GLY A 387 -1.69 -6.56 -6.56
N GLU A 388 -2.42 -5.61 -7.12
CA GLU A 388 -2.16 -5.07 -8.45
C GLU A 388 -2.04 -3.55 -8.40
N ALA A 389 -1.12 -3.02 -9.20
CA ALA A 389 -0.94 -1.58 -9.37
C ALA A 389 -0.91 -1.23 -10.85
N ILE A 390 -1.79 -0.31 -11.27
CA ILE A 390 -1.87 0.18 -12.65
C ILE A 390 -1.46 1.65 -12.67
N LEU A 391 -0.53 2.00 -13.56
CA LEU A 391 -0.04 3.36 -13.75
C LEU A 391 -0.51 3.91 -15.10
N PHE A 392 -1.19 5.03 -15.11
CA PHE A 392 -1.56 5.74 -16.35
C PHE A 392 -0.41 6.60 -16.81
N VAL A 393 0.06 6.34 -18.02
CA VAL A 393 1.24 6.98 -18.61
C VAL A 393 0.86 7.61 -19.94
N ASN A 394 1.15 8.89 -20.11
CA ASN A 394 1.04 9.53 -21.42
C ASN A 394 2.41 9.56 -22.14
N GLN A 395 2.42 9.96 -23.41
CA GLN A 395 3.65 10.02 -24.21
C GLN A 395 4.79 10.86 -23.59
N ARG A 396 4.42 11.95 -22.87
CA ARG A 396 5.41 12.83 -22.22
C ARG A 396 5.98 12.19 -20.95
N GLU A 397 5.25 11.28 -20.32
CA GLU A 397 5.62 10.60 -19.07
C GLU A 397 6.44 9.32 -19.31
N LYS A 398 6.57 8.83 -20.56
CA LYS A 398 7.34 7.61 -20.89
C LYS A 398 8.80 7.64 -20.42
N HIS A 399 9.44 8.80 -20.42
CA HIS A 399 10.81 8.89 -19.92
C HIS A 399 10.88 8.80 -18.38
N PHE A 400 9.87 9.32 -17.68
CA PHE A 400 9.77 9.16 -16.22
C PHE A 400 9.48 7.70 -15.84
N LEU A 401 8.69 6.98 -16.63
CA LEU A 401 8.46 5.55 -16.46
C LEU A 401 9.78 4.76 -16.50
N ARG A 402 10.64 5.02 -17.50
CA ARG A 402 11.95 4.37 -17.58
C ARG A 402 12.84 4.68 -16.38
N ASN A 403 12.82 5.92 -15.89
CA ASN A 403 13.56 6.31 -14.68
C ASN A 403 13.02 5.59 -13.44
N LEU A 404 11.69 5.41 -13.36
CA LEU A 404 11.04 4.68 -12.28
C LEU A 404 11.44 3.19 -12.31
N GLU A 405 11.37 2.53 -13.46
CA GLU A 405 11.80 1.14 -13.65
C GLU A 405 13.27 0.93 -13.26
N ASN A 406 14.16 1.81 -13.72
CA ASN A 406 15.59 1.75 -13.38
C ASN A 406 15.82 1.90 -11.87
N SER A 407 15.10 2.81 -11.23
CA SER A 407 15.26 3.10 -9.81
C SER A 407 14.65 2.02 -8.91
N THR A 408 13.55 1.40 -9.33
CA THR A 408 12.88 0.31 -8.60
C THR A 408 13.50 -1.06 -8.92
N ARG A 409 14.27 -1.16 -10.02
CA ARG A 409 14.78 -2.41 -10.59
C ARG A 409 13.67 -3.42 -10.93
N ASN A 410 12.47 -2.95 -11.13
CA ASN A 410 11.30 -3.73 -11.53
C ASN A 410 10.83 -3.23 -12.89
N LYS A 411 10.61 -4.14 -13.81
CA LYS A 411 9.98 -3.83 -15.10
C LYS A 411 8.47 -3.73 -14.87
N ILE A 412 7.87 -2.67 -15.39
CA ILE A 412 6.43 -2.44 -15.33
C ILE A 412 5.83 -2.85 -16.68
N GLU A 413 4.90 -3.77 -16.67
CA GLU A 413 4.36 -4.39 -17.87
C GLU A 413 3.28 -3.51 -18.52
N GLU A 414 3.36 -3.33 -19.85
CA GLU A 414 2.31 -2.61 -20.60
C GLU A 414 1.09 -3.49 -20.78
N ILE A 415 -0.09 -2.98 -20.42
CA ILE A 415 -1.36 -3.65 -20.70
C ILE A 415 -2.25 -2.77 -21.57
N GLU A 416 -3.11 -3.41 -22.34
CA GLU A 416 -4.09 -2.74 -23.17
C GLU A 416 -5.34 -2.37 -22.36
N ILE A 417 -6.01 -1.31 -22.79
CA ILE A 417 -7.29 -0.91 -22.23
C ILE A 417 -8.35 -1.92 -22.67
N PRO A 418 -9.21 -2.43 -21.78
CA PRO A 418 -10.26 -3.38 -22.13
C PRO A 418 -11.16 -2.85 -23.24
N ASN A 419 -11.34 -3.64 -24.29
CA ASN A 419 -12.27 -3.32 -25.39
C ASN A 419 -13.72 -3.71 -25.03
N ASN A 420 -14.69 -3.28 -25.86
CA ASN A 420 -16.11 -3.56 -25.62
C ASN A 420 -16.40 -5.06 -25.47
N LYS A 421 -15.71 -5.90 -26.24
CA LYS A 421 -15.88 -7.36 -26.19
C LYS A 421 -15.53 -7.91 -24.80
N ILE A 422 -14.35 -7.57 -24.29
CA ILE A 422 -13.88 -8.01 -22.96
C ILE A 422 -14.85 -7.56 -21.85
N ILE A 423 -15.31 -6.30 -21.91
CA ILE A 423 -16.23 -5.75 -20.92
C ILE A 423 -17.58 -6.46 -21.00
N ASN A 424 -18.11 -6.65 -22.21
CA ASN A 424 -19.40 -7.32 -22.39
C ASN A 424 -19.35 -8.79 -21.95
N GLU A 425 -18.26 -9.51 -22.23
CA GLU A 425 -18.03 -10.87 -21.72
C GLU A 425 -18.00 -10.91 -20.19
N LYS A 426 -17.32 -9.92 -19.56
CA LYS A 426 -17.26 -9.84 -18.11
C LYS A 426 -18.63 -9.52 -17.47
N ARG A 427 -19.39 -8.60 -18.06
CA ARG A 427 -20.76 -8.26 -17.60
C ARG A 427 -21.68 -9.49 -17.71
N MET A 428 -21.60 -10.20 -18.83
CA MET A 428 -22.37 -11.42 -19.04
C MET A 428 -21.99 -12.50 -18.02
N GLY A 429 -20.70 -12.73 -17.81
CA GLY A 429 -20.23 -13.67 -16.79
C GLY A 429 -20.73 -13.32 -15.39
N LYS A 430 -20.67 -12.03 -15.00
CA LYS A 430 -21.19 -11.56 -13.71
C LYS A 430 -22.72 -11.79 -13.57
N LEU A 431 -23.48 -11.51 -14.61
CA LEU A 431 -24.92 -11.77 -14.62
C LEU A 431 -25.22 -13.26 -14.45
N ILE A 432 -24.52 -14.12 -15.18
CA ILE A 432 -24.69 -15.59 -15.07
C ILE A 432 -24.37 -16.05 -13.64
N THR A 433 -23.27 -15.57 -13.07
CA THR A 433 -22.87 -15.92 -11.69
C THR A 433 -23.93 -15.48 -10.68
N ASN A 434 -24.40 -14.23 -10.77
CA ASN A 434 -25.45 -13.71 -9.88
C ASN A 434 -26.77 -14.48 -10.00
N LEU A 435 -27.17 -14.85 -11.23
CA LEU A 435 -28.36 -15.67 -11.45
C LEU A 435 -28.19 -17.07 -10.84
N ASN A 436 -27.03 -17.68 -11.01
CA ASN A 436 -26.73 -18.98 -10.43
C ASN A 436 -26.71 -18.92 -8.88
N GLU A 437 -26.05 -17.94 -8.30
CA GLU A 437 -26.03 -17.74 -6.85
C GLU A 437 -27.43 -17.48 -6.29
N SER A 438 -28.23 -16.65 -6.96
CA SER A 438 -29.63 -16.40 -6.57
C SER A 438 -30.50 -17.64 -6.67
N SER A 439 -30.19 -18.57 -7.57
CA SER A 439 -30.90 -19.85 -7.68
C SER A 439 -30.52 -20.85 -6.59
N LEU A 440 -29.26 -20.74 -6.09
CA LEU A 440 -28.72 -21.61 -5.04
C LEU A 440 -28.99 -21.06 -3.64
N ASP A 441 -29.36 -19.77 -3.52
CA ASP A 441 -29.67 -19.14 -2.25
C ASP A 441 -30.98 -19.74 -1.72
N GLN A 442 -30.83 -20.89 -1.07
CA GLN A 442 -31.90 -21.55 -0.32
C GLN A 442 -32.12 -20.77 0.99
N ASP A 443 -32.59 -19.53 0.86
CA ASP A 443 -33.27 -18.90 1.97
C ASP A 443 -34.38 -19.89 2.40
N ASN A 444 -34.20 -20.48 3.59
CA ASN A 444 -35.19 -21.38 4.18
C ASN A 444 -36.52 -20.68 4.52
N ASN A 445 -36.82 -19.59 3.83
CA ASN A 445 -38.07 -18.86 3.94
C ASN A 445 -39.11 -19.51 3.01
N GLU A 446 -39.83 -20.50 3.55
CA GLU A 446 -40.89 -21.21 2.84
C GLU A 446 -41.98 -20.25 2.34
N GLU A 447 -42.26 -19.16 3.07
CA GLU A 447 -43.22 -18.14 2.66
C GLU A 447 -42.80 -17.42 1.37
N LYS A 448 -41.48 -17.08 1.25
CA LYS A 448 -40.93 -16.44 0.05
C LYS A 448 -40.99 -17.38 -1.16
N LYS A 449 -40.68 -18.67 -0.95
CA LYS A 449 -40.81 -19.69 -2.00
C LYS A 449 -42.27 -19.90 -2.45
N ALA A 450 -43.20 -19.98 -1.50
CA ALA A 450 -44.60 -20.11 -1.81
C ALA A 450 -45.12 -18.90 -2.63
N LEU A 451 -44.73 -17.67 -2.25
CA LEU A 451 -45.06 -16.47 -3.01
C LEU A 451 -44.48 -16.49 -4.43
N MET A 452 -43.23 -16.96 -4.60
CA MET A 452 -42.62 -17.06 -5.93
C MET A 452 -43.36 -18.08 -6.81
N ILE A 453 -43.80 -19.21 -6.23
CA ILE A 453 -44.58 -20.22 -6.94
C ILE A 453 -45.92 -19.65 -7.36
N ASP A 454 -46.63 -18.97 -6.47
CA ASP A 454 -47.91 -18.33 -6.76
C ASP A 454 -47.81 -17.30 -7.90
N ILE A 455 -46.71 -16.50 -7.91
CA ILE A 455 -46.42 -15.58 -9.02
C ILE A 455 -46.21 -16.34 -10.33
N LEU A 456 -45.40 -17.42 -10.32
CA LEU A 456 -45.16 -18.22 -11.50
C LEU A 456 -46.41 -18.86 -12.05
N ASP A 457 -47.25 -19.43 -11.18
CA ASP A 457 -48.53 -20.03 -11.57
C ASP A 457 -49.50 -18.99 -12.12
N THR A 458 -49.56 -17.81 -11.51
CA THR A 458 -50.35 -16.69 -12.06
C THR A 458 -49.88 -16.28 -13.47
N LEU A 459 -48.55 -16.22 -13.72
CA LEU A 459 -48.01 -15.88 -15.03
C LEU A 459 -48.33 -16.95 -16.09
N ARG A 460 -48.32 -18.21 -15.71
CA ARG A 460 -48.66 -19.36 -16.58
C ARG A 460 -50.16 -19.41 -16.88
N GLU A 461 -50.98 -19.36 -15.85
CA GLU A 461 -52.44 -19.58 -16.00
C GLU A 461 -53.16 -18.35 -16.53
N LYS A 462 -52.91 -17.18 -15.95
CA LYS A 462 -53.64 -15.95 -16.29
C LYS A 462 -53.12 -15.27 -17.56
N TYR A 463 -51.79 -15.33 -17.78
CA TYR A 463 -51.17 -14.65 -18.90
C TYR A 463 -50.66 -15.60 -19.98
N SER A 464 -50.86 -16.92 -19.81
CA SER A 464 -50.41 -17.97 -20.76
C SER A 464 -48.97 -17.85 -21.18
N MET A 465 -48.05 -17.44 -20.24
CA MET A 465 -46.63 -17.28 -20.51
C MET A 465 -45.92 -18.63 -20.37
N GLU A 466 -45.10 -18.94 -21.38
CA GLU A 466 -44.16 -20.06 -21.30
C GLU A 466 -42.98 -19.75 -20.35
N ASP A 467 -42.44 -20.77 -19.71
CA ASP A 467 -41.28 -20.64 -18.78
C ASP A 467 -40.08 -19.95 -19.42
N SER A 468 -39.85 -20.17 -20.70
CA SER A 468 -38.83 -19.47 -21.49
C SER A 468 -39.02 -17.96 -21.53
N ASN A 469 -40.27 -17.52 -21.70
CA ASN A 469 -40.66 -16.10 -21.76
C ASN A 469 -40.59 -15.47 -20.36
N ILE A 470 -40.97 -16.20 -19.32
CA ILE A 470 -40.80 -15.75 -17.92
C ILE A 470 -39.33 -15.57 -17.58
N ALA A 471 -38.48 -16.53 -17.94
CA ALA A 471 -37.06 -16.43 -17.72
C ALA A 471 -36.44 -15.24 -18.49
N MET A 472 -36.82 -15.04 -19.76
CA MET A 472 -36.36 -13.89 -20.55
C MET A 472 -36.80 -12.55 -19.95
N ALA A 473 -38.05 -12.46 -19.45
CA ALA A 473 -38.54 -11.27 -18.78
C ALA A 473 -37.79 -11.00 -17.48
N ALA A 474 -37.51 -12.03 -16.67
CA ALA A 474 -36.70 -11.92 -15.46
C ALA A 474 -35.26 -11.45 -15.75
N ILE A 475 -34.64 -11.99 -16.78
CA ILE A 475 -33.29 -11.55 -17.23
C ILE A 475 -33.33 -10.10 -17.67
N ASN A 476 -34.34 -9.69 -18.45
CA ASN A 476 -34.51 -8.29 -18.89
C ASN A 476 -34.69 -7.34 -17.69
N LEU A 477 -35.47 -7.73 -16.67
CA LEU A 477 -35.62 -6.95 -15.46
C LEU A 477 -34.30 -6.86 -14.65
N ALA A 478 -33.53 -7.96 -14.59
CA ALA A 478 -32.22 -7.99 -13.95
C ALA A 478 -31.17 -7.12 -14.67
N ILE A 479 -31.23 -7.05 -16.00
CA ILE A 479 -30.40 -6.17 -16.82
C ILE A 479 -30.77 -4.70 -16.60
N GLY A 480 -32.05 -4.40 -16.38
CA GLY A 480 -32.57 -3.04 -16.19
C GLY A 480 -32.64 -2.22 -17.50
N ASN A 481 -33.00 -0.94 -17.36
CA ASN A 481 -33.23 -0.04 -18.51
C ASN A 481 -31.95 0.56 -19.13
N LYS A 482 -30.77 0.32 -18.55
CA LYS A 482 -29.50 0.80 -19.10
C LYS A 482 -29.01 -0.18 -20.18
N SER A 483 -28.35 0.34 -21.22
CA SER A 483 -27.70 -0.52 -22.22
C SER A 483 -26.72 -1.47 -21.50
N PHE A 484 -27.08 -2.76 -21.47
CA PHE A 484 -26.27 -3.79 -20.81
C PHE A 484 -24.94 -3.99 -21.57
N PHE A 485 -24.98 -3.95 -22.88
CA PHE A 485 -23.80 -4.05 -23.72
C PHE A 485 -23.26 -2.65 -24.03
N ILE A 486 -21.95 -2.49 -23.84
CA ILE A 486 -21.23 -1.31 -24.30
C ILE A 486 -21.01 -1.45 -25.79
N ASN A 487 -21.39 -0.42 -26.53
CA ASN A 487 -21.15 -0.29 -27.97
C ASN A 487 -20.64 1.14 -28.28
N GLU A 488 -19.61 1.57 -27.54
CA GLU A 488 -18.99 2.88 -27.72
C GLU A 488 -17.94 2.85 -28.83
N ASP A 489 -17.62 4.04 -29.39
CA ASP A 489 -16.52 4.17 -30.36
C ASP A 489 -15.18 3.84 -29.70
N GLU A 490 -14.53 2.81 -30.19
CA GLU A 490 -13.22 2.34 -29.75
C GLU A 490 -12.07 2.84 -30.62
N SER A 491 -12.33 3.66 -31.60
CA SER A 491 -11.31 4.13 -32.57
C SER A 491 -10.10 4.77 -31.88
N TRP A 492 -10.32 5.38 -30.69
CA TRP A 492 -9.27 5.99 -29.90
C TRP A 492 -8.31 4.97 -29.25
N LEU A 493 -8.76 3.74 -28.96
CA LEU A 493 -7.91 2.66 -28.44
C LEU A 493 -6.84 2.26 -29.46
N TYR A 494 -7.20 2.21 -30.73
CA TYR A 494 -6.33 1.73 -31.82
C TYR A 494 -5.45 2.83 -32.42
N ARG A 495 -5.83 4.10 -32.33
CA ARG A 495 -5.04 5.23 -32.85
C ARG A 495 -3.72 5.42 -32.08
N GLN A 496 -3.64 4.97 -30.84
CA GLN A 496 -2.42 5.08 -30.03
C GLN A 496 -1.31 4.16 -30.52
N ASN A 497 -1.63 2.95 -30.98
CA ASN A 497 -0.65 1.97 -31.45
C ASN A 497 -0.04 2.30 -32.82
N ASN A 498 -0.73 3.07 -33.67
CA ASN A 498 -0.25 3.40 -35.03
C ASN A 498 0.70 4.60 -35.08
N SER A 499 0.69 5.49 -34.08
CA SER A 499 1.60 6.64 -34.04
C SER A 499 3.05 6.25 -33.71
N ASP A 500 3.25 5.17 -32.99
CA ASP A 500 4.59 4.69 -32.60
C ASP A 500 5.23 3.84 -33.71
N ARG A 501 4.44 3.08 -34.48
CA ARG A 501 4.96 2.31 -35.63
C ARG A 501 5.44 3.18 -36.81
N ASN A 502 4.84 4.36 -36.99
CA ASN A 502 5.25 5.30 -38.07
C ASN A 502 6.48 6.16 -37.70
N ARG A 503 6.88 6.25 -36.43
CA ARG A 503 8.11 6.95 -36.02
C ARG A 503 9.35 6.07 -36.11
N SER A 504 9.25 4.77 -35.88
CA SER A 504 10.38 3.85 -36.02
C SER A 504 10.82 3.64 -37.46
N ASN A 505 9.93 3.84 -38.44
CA ASN A 505 10.26 3.71 -39.87
C ASN A 505 10.83 4.98 -40.55
N ARG A 506 10.95 6.10 -39.81
CA ARG A 506 11.53 7.34 -40.37
C ARG A 506 13.00 7.57 -40.05
N ASN A 507 13.66 6.68 -39.31
CA ASN A 507 15.07 6.81 -38.93
C ASN A 507 16.02 5.95 -39.78
N GLY A 508 15.60 5.48 -40.93
CA GLY A 508 16.45 4.75 -41.88
C GLY A 508 16.31 5.35 -43.26
N ASN A 509 17.04 6.33 -43.61
CA ASN A 509 17.70 6.61 -44.85
C ASN A 509 17.75 8.10 -45.21
N GLY A 510 18.94 8.57 -45.58
CA GLY A 510 19.04 9.57 -46.59
C GLY A 510 19.65 10.91 -46.26
N ASN A 511 20.93 10.94 -46.32
CA ASN A 511 21.71 12.11 -46.71
C ASN A 511 21.07 12.90 -47.88
N ASN A 512 21.21 14.19 -47.76
CA ASN A 512 21.31 15.20 -48.83
C ASN A 512 20.09 16.05 -49.19
N ARG A 513 20.34 17.28 -49.03
CA ARG A 513 20.20 18.47 -49.88
C ARG A 513 19.39 19.62 -49.27
N MET A 514 20.17 20.68 -49.04
CA MET A 514 19.70 22.06 -48.99
C MET A 514 18.72 22.36 -50.15
N ARG A 515 17.66 23.07 -49.84
CA ARG A 515 17.18 24.30 -50.51
C ARG A 515 15.81 24.73 -50.01
N ASN A 516 15.82 25.79 -49.28
CA ASN A 516 15.18 27.07 -49.61
C ASN A 516 13.68 27.09 -49.91
N THR A 517 13.06 28.05 -49.22
CA THR A 517 11.91 28.87 -49.56
C THR A 517 10.56 28.55 -48.95
N ASN A 518 10.14 29.52 -48.17
CA ASN A 518 8.78 30.03 -47.98
C ASN A 518 7.62 29.05 -48.18
N ARG A 519 7.08 28.56 -47.08
CA ARG A 519 5.65 28.26 -47.00
C ARG A 519 5.02 29.01 -45.84
N ARG A 520 4.24 30.01 -46.22
CA ARG A 520 3.27 30.72 -45.38
C ARG A 520 2.40 29.67 -44.69
N ASN A 521 2.34 29.80 -43.39
CA ASN A 521 1.41 29.07 -42.54
C ASN A 521 -0.02 29.52 -42.82
N ASN A 522 -0.81 28.63 -43.39
CA ASN A 522 -2.26 28.69 -43.30
C ASN A 522 -2.67 27.97 -42.02
N TYR A 523 -2.77 28.69 -40.89
CA TYR A 523 -3.55 28.26 -39.75
C TYR A 523 -4.98 28.74 -39.96
N GLN A 524 -5.86 27.81 -40.28
CA GLN A 524 -7.30 28.05 -40.20
C GLN A 524 -7.71 28.11 -38.72
N ASN A 525 -8.27 29.24 -38.37
CA ASN A 525 -9.22 29.58 -37.33
C ASN A 525 -9.50 28.55 -36.24
N ASP A 526 -8.68 28.57 -35.19
CA ASP A 526 -9.19 28.45 -33.84
C ASP A 526 -9.34 29.89 -33.32
N SER A 527 -10.52 30.25 -32.84
CA SER A 527 -10.84 31.56 -32.29
C SER A 527 -10.09 31.76 -30.97
N PHE A 528 -8.89 32.30 -31.08
CA PHE A 528 -8.15 32.77 -29.89
C PHE A 528 -8.64 34.17 -29.55
N GLU A 529 -9.18 34.36 -28.35
CA GLU A 529 -9.43 35.68 -27.80
C GLU A 529 -8.11 36.30 -27.33
N THR A 530 -7.83 37.48 -27.79
CA THR A 530 -6.61 38.21 -27.44
C THR A 530 -6.92 39.23 -26.34
N TYR A 531 -6.35 38.99 -25.14
CA TYR A 531 -6.47 39.94 -24.02
C TYR A 531 -5.23 40.84 -23.93
N LYS A 532 -5.43 42.16 -23.74
CA LYS A 532 -4.37 43.12 -23.54
C LYS A 532 -4.27 43.45 -22.07
N PHE A 533 -3.12 43.15 -21.47
CA PHE A 533 -2.82 43.51 -20.08
C PHE A 533 -2.03 44.82 -20.00
N ASN A 534 -2.34 45.65 -19.02
CA ASN A 534 -1.70 46.95 -18.80
C ASN A 534 -0.41 46.92 -17.98
N PHE A 535 0.12 45.73 -17.67
CA PHE A 535 1.38 45.51 -16.96
C PHE A 535 2.29 44.57 -17.72
N GLY A 536 3.59 44.68 -17.52
CA GLY A 536 4.61 44.01 -18.31
C GLY A 536 5.90 43.72 -17.54
N LYS A 537 7.01 43.64 -18.26
CA LYS A 537 8.33 43.33 -17.66
C LYS A 537 8.79 44.29 -16.57
N MET A 538 8.37 45.56 -16.61
CA MET A 538 8.71 46.55 -15.58
C MET A 538 8.01 46.24 -14.24
N ASP A 539 6.86 45.57 -14.28
CA ASP A 539 6.09 45.19 -13.10
C ASP A 539 6.51 43.80 -12.57
N ARG A 540 7.61 43.23 -13.09
CA ARG A 540 8.15 41.89 -12.79
C ARG A 540 7.16 40.73 -13.03
N VAL A 541 6.12 40.95 -13.82
CA VAL A 541 5.15 39.89 -14.19
C VAL A 541 5.71 39.07 -15.35
N ARG A 542 5.80 37.76 -15.16
CA ARG A 542 6.21 36.79 -16.19
C ARG A 542 4.97 36.09 -16.73
N VAL A 543 5.05 35.57 -17.98
CA VAL A 543 3.97 34.80 -18.62
C VAL A 543 3.45 33.68 -17.74
N ALA A 544 4.32 33.03 -16.97
CA ALA A 544 3.95 31.98 -16.01
C ALA A 544 3.04 32.47 -14.88
N ASN A 545 3.08 33.74 -14.52
CA ASN A 545 2.24 34.34 -13.49
C ASN A 545 0.82 34.71 -13.99
N ILE A 546 0.61 34.65 -15.30
CA ILE A 546 -0.69 34.96 -15.94
C ILE A 546 -1.48 33.67 -16.22
N ILE A 547 -0.79 32.54 -16.32
CA ILE A 547 -1.38 31.24 -16.70
C ILE A 547 -1.64 30.33 -15.46
N SER A 548 -1.15 30.74 -14.30
CA SER A 548 -1.47 30.09 -13.01
C SER A 548 -2.76 30.65 -12.44
#